data_d5e81b6eb02bd695532ffa6e62e8ab7a
#
_entry.id   d5e81b6eb02bd695532ffa6e62e8ab7a
#
_cell.length_a   1.000
_cell.length_b   1.000
_cell.length_c   1.000
_cell.angle_alpha   90.00
_cell.angle_beta   90.00
_cell.angle_gamma   90.00
#
_symmetry.space_group_name_H-M   'P 1'
#
loop_
_entity.id
_entity.type
_entity.pdbx_description
1 polymer ?
#
loop_
_entity_poly.entity_id
_entity_poly.type
_entity_poly.pdbx_seq_one_letter_code
_entity_poly.pdbx_strand_id
1 'polypeptide(L)'
;MSSVITKDGVEIFYKDWGPKDAQPIMFHHGWPLSSDDWDTQLLFFVHQGYRVVAHDRRGHGRSTQVSDGHDMNHYAADASAVVEHLNLNNTVHIGHSTGGGEVARYVAKYGQPQGRVCLLYTSD
;
A
#
# COMPACT_ATOMS: atom_id res chain seq x y z
N MET A 1 -9.49 -7.96 -11.91
CA MET A 1 -8.46 -7.78 -10.89
C MET A 1 -7.80 -6.41 -11.08
N SER A 2 -7.68 -5.65 -10.02
CA SER A 2 -7.20 -4.27 -10.12
C SER A 2 -5.68 -4.22 -9.97
N SER A 3 -5.01 -3.47 -10.84
CA SER A 3 -3.56 -3.33 -10.79
C SER A 3 -3.12 -2.01 -11.41
N VAL A 4 -1.86 -1.66 -11.15
CA VAL A 4 -1.20 -0.50 -11.75
C VAL A 4 0.19 -0.91 -12.20
N ILE A 5 0.67 -0.33 -13.30
CA ILE A 5 2.01 -0.59 -13.83
C ILE A 5 2.95 0.51 -13.33
N THR A 6 4.05 0.12 -12.70
CA THR A 6 5.07 1.06 -12.23
C THR A 6 5.92 1.58 -13.37
N LYS A 7 6.76 2.59 -13.09
CA LYS A 7 7.63 3.19 -14.11
C LYS A 7 8.63 2.18 -14.66
N ASP A 8 9.03 1.18 -13.88
CA ASP A 8 9.95 0.14 -14.32
C ASP A 8 9.24 -1.12 -14.84
N GLY A 9 7.92 -1.02 -15.12
CA GLY A 9 7.18 -2.07 -15.81
C GLY A 9 6.65 -3.19 -14.94
N VAL A 10 6.67 -3.03 -13.63
CA VAL A 10 6.16 -4.04 -12.69
C VAL A 10 4.67 -3.82 -12.47
N GLU A 11 3.88 -4.87 -12.59
CA GLU A 11 2.45 -4.80 -12.32
C GLU A 11 2.19 -5.04 -10.83
N ILE A 12 1.56 -4.07 -10.16
CA ILE A 12 1.24 -4.12 -8.74
C ILE A 12 -0.27 -4.33 -8.59
N PHE A 13 -0.64 -5.49 -8.04
CA PHE A 13 -2.03 -5.80 -7.70
C PHE A 13 -2.44 -5.06 -6.43
N TYR A 14 -3.67 -4.57 -6.39
CA TYR A 14 -4.21 -3.93 -5.19
C TYR A 14 -5.69 -4.25 -5.00
N LYS A 15 -6.14 -4.11 -3.76
CA LYS A 15 -7.54 -4.13 -3.35
C LYS A 15 -7.93 -2.72 -2.93
N ASP A 16 -9.10 -2.27 -3.35
CA ASP A 16 -9.62 -0.94 -3.04
C ASP A 16 -11.12 -1.09 -2.76
N TRP A 17 -11.47 -1.13 -1.48
CA TRP A 17 -12.84 -1.40 -1.05
C TRP A 17 -13.39 -0.22 -0.26
N GLY A 18 -14.71 -0.02 -0.34
CA GLY A 18 -15.42 1.03 0.38
C GLY A 18 -15.68 2.27 -0.46
N PRO A 19 -16.37 3.28 0.12
CA PRO A 19 -16.70 4.51 -0.62
C PRO A 19 -15.46 5.29 -1.01
N LYS A 20 -15.43 5.78 -2.24
CA LYS A 20 -14.24 6.47 -2.78
C LYS A 20 -13.96 7.80 -2.10
N ASP A 21 -14.97 8.41 -1.49
CA ASP A 21 -14.84 9.69 -0.78
C ASP A 21 -14.66 9.52 0.74
N ALA A 22 -14.59 8.30 1.24
CA ALA A 22 -14.37 8.03 2.66
C ALA A 22 -12.89 8.20 3.02
N GLN A 23 -12.62 8.30 4.34
CA GLN A 23 -11.25 8.35 4.86
C GLN A 23 -10.48 7.11 4.41
N PRO A 24 -9.38 7.25 3.65
CA PRO A 24 -8.62 6.08 3.20
C PRO A 24 -7.63 5.59 4.25
N ILE A 25 -7.54 4.28 4.35
CA ILE A 25 -6.53 3.57 5.14
C ILE A 25 -5.82 2.61 4.19
N MET A 26 -4.49 2.71 4.09
CA MET A 26 -3.70 1.82 3.25
C MET A 26 -2.84 0.91 4.10
N PHE A 27 -2.88 -0.38 3.80
CA PHE A 27 -2.21 -1.43 4.55
C PHE A 27 -1.03 -1.99 3.74
N HIS A 28 0.09 -2.19 4.42
CA HIS A 28 1.34 -2.66 3.82
C HIS A 28 1.76 -3.95 4.51
N HIS A 29 1.82 -5.05 3.73
CA HIS A 29 2.07 -6.39 4.31
C HIS A 29 3.55 -6.60 4.66
N GLY A 30 3.80 -7.63 5.51
CA GLY A 30 5.15 -8.08 5.84
C GLY A 30 5.69 -9.06 4.79
N TRP A 31 6.98 -9.40 4.92
CA TRP A 31 7.61 -10.41 4.07
C TRP A 31 7.44 -11.79 4.72
N PRO A 32 7.12 -12.86 4.00
CA PRO A 32 6.80 -13.00 2.57
C PRO A 32 5.29 -13.06 2.32
N LEU A 33 4.55 -12.17 2.89
CA LEU A 33 3.09 -12.20 2.95
C LEU A 33 2.47 -11.54 1.69
N SER A 34 1.20 -11.15 1.79
CA SER A 34 0.47 -10.46 0.72
C SER A 34 -0.66 -9.64 1.32
N SER A 35 -1.40 -8.90 0.47
CA SER A 35 -2.57 -8.16 0.89
C SER A 35 -3.65 -9.05 1.51
N ASP A 36 -3.66 -10.34 1.19
CA ASP A 36 -4.64 -11.28 1.74
C ASP A 36 -4.54 -11.38 3.26
N ASP A 37 -3.37 -11.14 3.83
CA ASP A 37 -3.17 -11.19 5.28
C ASP A 37 -3.89 -10.06 6.01
N TRP A 38 -4.32 -9.04 5.29
CA TRP A 38 -5.07 -7.91 5.83
C TRP A 38 -6.58 -8.06 5.68
N ASP A 39 -7.09 -9.13 5.06
CA ASP A 39 -8.51 -9.24 4.70
C ASP A 39 -9.44 -9.03 5.90
N THR A 40 -9.13 -9.58 7.05
CA THR A 40 -9.95 -9.41 8.26
C THR A 40 -10.01 -7.93 8.67
N GLN A 41 -8.87 -7.24 8.68
CA GLN A 41 -8.82 -5.82 9.02
C GLN A 41 -9.50 -4.97 7.95
N LEU A 42 -9.32 -5.30 6.67
CA LEU A 42 -9.97 -4.59 5.59
C LEU A 42 -11.49 -4.65 5.74
N LEU A 43 -12.04 -5.84 5.97
CA LEU A 43 -13.48 -6.02 6.14
C LEU A 43 -13.98 -5.26 7.35
N PHE A 44 -13.25 -5.30 8.47
CA PHE A 44 -13.65 -4.57 9.68
C PHE A 44 -13.79 -3.07 9.37
N PHE A 45 -12.79 -2.47 8.76
CA PHE A 45 -12.80 -1.02 8.53
C PHE A 45 -13.78 -0.60 7.43
N VAL A 46 -13.98 -1.43 6.40
CA VAL A 46 -15.03 -1.19 5.40
C VAL A 46 -16.40 -1.11 6.09
N HIS A 47 -16.68 -2.03 7.02
CA HIS A 47 -17.94 -2.03 7.74
C HIS A 47 -18.09 -0.81 8.67
N GLN A 48 -17.00 -0.15 9.03
CA GLN A 48 -17.01 1.09 9.81
C GLN A 48 -17.12 2.34 8.94
N GLY A 49 -17.20 2.18 7.63
CA GLY A 49 -17.38 3.30 6.70
C GLY A 49 -16.11 3.86 6.10
N TYR A 50 -14.96 3.20 6.28
CA TYR A 50 -13.69 3.64 5.71
C TYR A 50 -13.48 3.09 4.31
N ARG A 51 -12.65 3.79 3.53
CA ARG A 51 -12.07 3.26 2.31
C ARG A 51 -10.77 2.54 2.68
N VAL A 52 -10.61 1.29 2.24
CA VAL A 52 -9.43 0.50 2.57
C VAL A 52 -8.71 0.10 1.29
N VAL A 53 -7.38 0.21 1.31
CA VAL A 53 -6.52 -0.14 0.20
C VAL A 53 -5.40 -1.02 0.71
N ALA A 54 -5.10 -2.11 0.00
CA ALA A 54 -3.97 -2.96 0.30
C ALA A 54 -3.38 -3.45 -1.02
N HIS A 55 -2.06 -3.46 -1.11
CA HIS A 55 -1.38 -3.90 -2.33
C HIS A 55 -0.45 -5.07 -2.03
N ASP A 56 -0.13 -5.84 -3.07
CA ASP A 56 0.94 -6.81 -3.04
C ASP A 56 2.17 -6.13 -3.65
N ARG A 57 3.24 -5.96 -2.84
CA ARG A 57 4.46 -5.36 -3.41
C ARG A 57 5.09 -6.30 -4.43
N ARG A 58 6.01 -5.80 -5.22
CA ARG A 58 6.69 -6.60 -6.23
C ARG A 58 7.23 -7.91 -5.64
N GLY A 59 7.17 -8.98 -6.40
CA GLY A 59 7.65 -10.28 -5.97
C GLY A 59 6.75 -11.01 -4.99
N HIS A 60 5.58 -10.45 -4.65
CA HIS A 60 4.67 -11.03 -3.67
C HIS A 60 3.27 -11.19 -4.26
N GLY A 61 2.54 -12.18 -3.78
CA GLY A 61 1.14 -12.39 -4.11
C GLY A 61 0.85 -12.39 -5.59
N ARG A 62 -0.08 -11.51 -6.00
CA ARG A 62 -0.55 -11.43 -7.39
C ARG A 62 0.22 -10.41 -8.23
N SER A 63 1.17 -9.69 -7.63
CA SER A 63 2.02 -8.75 -8.36
C SER A 63 3.09 -9.47 -9.15
N THR A 64 3.73 -8.78 -10.10
CA THR A 64 4.78 -9.37 -10.94
C THR A 64 5.89 -9.96 -10.06
N GLN A 65 6.25 -11.20 -10.34
CA GLN A 65 7.37 -11.87 -9.68
C GLN A 65 8.66 -11.44 -10.37
N VAL A 66 9.46 -10.66 -9.65
CA VAL A 66 10.70 -10.11 -10.18
C VAL A 66 11.89 -10.58 -9.35
N SER A 67 13.07 -10.60 -9.98
CA SER A 67 14.30 -11.01 -9.31
C SER A 67 15.09 -9.85 -8.72
N ASP A 68 14.70 -8.61 -8.99
CA ASP A 68 15.41 -7.40 -8.54
C ASP A 68 14.48 -6.37 -7.93
N GLY A 69 15.06 -5.28 -7.43
CA GLY A 69 14.28 -4.21 -6.85
C GLY A 69 13.69 -4.55 -5.48
N HIS A 70 14.26 -5.52 -4.78
CA HIS A 70 13.80 -5.93 -3.46
C HIS A 70 14.48 -5.08 -2.37
N ASP A 71 14.18 -3.79 -2.38
CA ASP A 71 14.70 -2.83 -1.40
C ASP A 71 13.61 -1.81 -1.05
N MET A 72 13.83 -1.05 0.00
CA MET A 72 12.83 -0.11 0.49
C MET A 72 12.52 1.01 -0.49
N ASN A 73 13.49 1.43 -1.31
CA ASN A 73 13.24 2.46 -2.30
C ASN A 73 12.25 1.98 -3.36
N HIS A 74 12.41 0.75 -3.85
CA HIS A 74 11.47 0.19 -4.84
C HIS A 74 10.12 -0.12 -4.20
N TYR A 75 10.10 -0.63 -2.97
CA TYR A 75 8.84 -0.91 -2.27
C TYR A 75 8.06 0.38 -2.03
N ALA A 76 8.74 1.45 -1.64
CA ALA A 76 8.09 2.75 -1.46
C ALA A 76 7.58 3.31 -2.80
N ALA A 77 8.33 3.11 -3.88
CA ALA A 77 7.90 3.53 -5.21
C ALA A 77 6.67 2.74 -5.67
N ASP A 78 6.60 1.45 -5.37
CA ASP A 78 5.43 0.63 -5.68
C ASP A 78 4.20 1.16 -4.93
N ALA A 79 4.34 1.46 -3.64
CA ALA A 79 3.26 2.04 -2.84
C ALA A 79 2.83 3.39 -3.41
N SER A 80 3.79 4.24 -3.78
CA SER A 80 3.51 5.54 -4.39
C SER A 80 2.72 5.39 -5.69
N ALA A 81 3.05 4.40 -6.51
CA ALA A 81 2.32 4.15 -7.76
C ALA A 81 0.84 3.85 -7.48
N VAL A 82 0.54 3.06 -6.45
CA VAL A 82 -0.85 2.77 -6.06
C VAL A 82 -1.53 4.03 -5.56
N VAL A 83 -0.88 4.77 -4.66
CA VAL A 83 -1.45 6.01 -4.08
C VAL A 83 -1.77 7.03 -5.16
N GLU A 84 -0.86 7.25 -6.09
CA GLU A 84 -1.06 8.20 -7.18
C GLU A 84 -2.15 7.74 -8.14
N HIS A 85 -2.15 6.45 -8.49
CA HIS A 85 -3.16 5.88 -9.39
C HIS A 85 -4.57 6.04 -8.84
N LEU A 86 -4.74 5.83 -7.54
CA LEU A 86 -6.03 5.94 -6.86
C LEU A 86 -6.31 7.36 -6.35
N ASN A 87 -5.34 8.27 -6.51
CA ASN A 87 -5.42 9.64 -6.01
C ASN A 87 -5.78 9.71 -4.53
N LEU A 88 -5.13 8.89 -3.72
CA LEU A 88 -5.37 8.89 -2.28
C LEU A 88 -4.75 10.12 -1.63
N ASN A 89 -5.52 10.80 -0.79
CA ASN A 89 -5.09 11.99 -0.06
C ASN A 89 -5.47 11.84 1.41
N ASN A 90 -4.70 12.48 2.29
CA ASN A 90 -4.98 12.48 3.73
C ASN A 90 -5.12 11.05 4.25
N THR A 91 -4.23 10.16 3.84
CA THR A 91 -4.32 8.72 4.04
C THR A 91 -3.63 8.30 5.33
N VAL A 92 -4.27 7.40 6.08
CA VAL A 92 -3.64 6.67 7.19
C VAL A 92 -2.92 5.46 6.60
N HIS A 93 -1.63 5.31 6.89
CA HIS A 93 -0.84 4.17 6.44
C HIS A 93 -0.48 3.27 7.60
N ILE A 94 -0.74 1.98 7.45
CA ILE A 94 -0.47 0.96 8.47
C ILE A 94 0.44 -0.11 7.86
N GLY A 95 1.59 -0.34 8.49
CA GLY A 95 2.56 -1.33 8.01
C GLY A 95 2.90 -2.34 9.08
N HIS A 96 3.08 -3.60 8.67
CA HIS A 96 3.49 -4.69 9.54
C HIS A 96 4.88 -5.19 9.13
N SER A 97 5.83 -5.21 10.06
CA SER A 97 7.18 -5.74 9.87
C SER A 97 7.88 -5.02 8.70
N THR A 98 8.22 -5.72 7.61
CA THR A 98 8.79 -5.11 6.41
C THR A 98 7.88 -4.00 5.86
N GLY A 99 6.55 -4.18 5.96
CA GLY A 99 5.58 -3.15 5.57
C GLY A 99 5.74 -1.87 6.39
N GLY A 100 6.16 -1.97 7.65
CA GLY A 100 6.48 -0.79 8.46
C GLY A 100 7.63 0.02 7.89
N GLY A 101 8.69 -0.65 7.45
CA GLY A 101 9.81 0.01 6.78
C GLY A 101 9.40 0.65 5.46
N GLU A 102 8.55 -0.04 4.70
CA GLU A 102 7.99 0.48 3.45
C GLU A 102 7.19 1.76 3.72
N VAL A 103 6.32 1.76 4.74
CA VAL A 103 5.51 2.94 5.11
C VAL A 103 6.42 4.11 5.46
N ALA A 104 7.41 3.89 6.34
CA ALA A 104 8.32 4.95 6.76
C ALA A 104 9.04 5.57 5.56
N ARG A 105 9.54 4.74 4.66
CA ARG A 105 10.25 5.21 3.46
C ARG A 105 9.29 5.92 2.50
N TYR A 106 8.09 5.38 2.30
CA TYR A 106 7.08 6.01 1.46
C TYR A 106 6.72 7.40 1.98
N VAL A 107 6.42 7.52 3.28
CA VAL A 107 6.02 8.80 3.87
C VAL A 107 7.12 9.84 3.69
N ALA A 108 8.36 9.48 3.99
CA ALA A 108 9.48 10.42 3.91
C ALA A 108 9.77 10.86 2.47
N LYS A 109 9.71 9.94 1.52
CA LYS A 109 10.15 10.21 0.15
C LYS A 109 9.02 10.75 -0.74
N TYR A 110 7.80 10.29 -0.55
CA TYR A 110 6.67 10.63 -1.43
C TYR A 110 5.50 11.24 -0.69
N GLY A 111 5.01 10.57 0.34
CA GLY A 111 3.72 10.90 0.93
C GLY A 111 3.67 12.28 1.58
N GLN A 112 4.64 12.59 2.44
CA GLN A 112 4.68 13.87 3.12
C GLN A 112 5.03 15.02 2.15
N PRO A 113 6.05 14.87 1.28
CA PRO A 113 6.33 15.93 0.30
C PRO A 113 5.14 16.25 -0.61
N GLN A 114 4.29 15.27 -0.91
CA GLN A 114 3.11 15.46 -1.76
C GLN A 114 1.86 15.87 -0.97
N GLY A 115 1.95 15.95 0.36
CA GLY A 115 0.82 16.31 1.20
C GLY A 115 -0.28 15.26 1.25
N ARG A 116 0.04 13.99 1.04
CA ARG A 116 -0.96 12.91 0.92
C ARG A 116 -1.15 12.08 2.17
N VAL A 117 -0.35 12.28 3.22
CA VAL A 117 -0.36 11.45 4.41
C VAL A 117 -0.99 12.18 5.59
N CYS A 118 -1.91 11.51 6.28
CA CYS A 118 -2.51 11.97 7.53
C CYS A 118 -1.73 11.41 8.73
N LEU A 119 -1.49 10.10 8.72
CA LEU A 119 -0.92 9.39 9.87
C LEU A 119 -0.23 8.12 9.40
N LEU A 120 0.85 7.73 10.07
CA LEU A 120 1.46 6.43 9.84
C LEU A 120 1.51 5.63 11.14
N TYR A 121 1.40 4.31 11.01
CA TYR A 121 1.49 3.37 12.12
C TYR A 121 2.26 2.14 11.66
N THR A 122 3.21 1.69 12.48
CA THR A 122 3.99 0.49 12.17
C THR A 122 3.94 -0.48 13.35
N SER A 123 4.00 -1.78 13.04
CA SER A 123 4.05 -2.84 14.04
C SER A 123 5.11 -3.87 13.67
N ASP A 124 5.53 -4.63 14.65
CA ASP A 124 6.53 -5.70 14.46
C ASP A 124 5.93 -6.91 13.73
#